data_70a90dbde24da3620084e8a81cf5f18c
#
_entry.id   70a90dbde24da3620084e8a81cf5f18c
#
_cell.length_a   1.000
_cell.length_b   1.000
_cell.length_c   1.000
_cell.angle_alpha   90.00
_cell.angle_beta   90.00
_cell.angle_gamma   90.00
#
_symmetry.space_group_name_H-M   'P 1'
#
loop_
_entity.id
_entity.type
_entity.pdbx_description
1 polymer ?
#
loop_
_entity_poly.entity_id
_entity_poly.type
_entity_poly.pdbx_seq_one_letter_code
_entity_poly.pdbx_strand_id
1 'polypeptide(L)'
;MTDPNSLAPNATACPDISVVIPLLNEAESLPELYERIVAHTAEVGLSYEIIFVDDGSSDDSWQVIERLAAQDAAVHGIKFRRNYGKSPALQCGFARTRGRVVFTMDADLQDAPEEIGGMYNMIVHEGYDLVSGWKKKRYDPLSKTIPTKLFNATARRVSGIKNLHDFNCGLKAYRAEVVHSIELYNDMHRYIPYLAKNAGFAKIGEQVVHHAPRKYGHSKFGLDRFFNGYLDLLTLWFTHRFGRKPMHFFGFWGSLMFLVGFIALIVVLSFKLSALISGTPAPLVTDRVYFYISLAAMIIGVQLFCAGFIGEMITRRDPNRDNYNIAAEL
;
A
#
# COMPACT_ATOMS: atom_id res chain seq x y z
N MET A 1 38.87 2.30 46.77
CA MET A 1 37.51 1.72 46.71
C MET A 1 36.76 2.46 45.64
N THR A 2 36.85 1.97 44.42
CA THR A 2 36.16 2.49 43.26
C THR A 2 34.89 1.66 43.06
N ASP A 3 33.79 2.34 43.00
CA ASP A 3 32.43 1.82 42.86
C ASP A 3 32.27 1.04 41.52
N PRO A 4 31.89 -0.23 41.51
CA PRO A 4 31.80 -1.04 40.27
C PRO A 4 30.43 -0.95 39.61
N ASN A 5 29.70 0.17 39.74
CA ASN A 5 28.35 0.31 39.19
C ASN A 5 28.23 1.46 38.20
N SER A 6 29.20 1.63 37.28
CA SER A 6 29.02 2.44 36.09
C SER A 6 28.27 1.63 35.04
N LEU A 7 26.99 1.93 34.94
CA LEU A 7 25.98 1.41 34.05
C LEU A 7 26.48 1.25 32.60
N ALA A 8 26.61 0.00 32.17
CA ALA A 8 26.51 -0.32 30.75
C ALA A 8 25.11 0.08 30.26
N PRO A 9 24.94 0.65 29.06
CA PRO A 9 23.63 1.01 28.56
C PRO A 9 22.76 -0.25 28.45
N ASN A 10 21.60 -0.22 29.10
CA ASN A 10 20.59 -1.27 29.10
C ASN A 10 20.19 -1.63 27.65
N ALA A 11 20.67 -2.75 27.17
CA ALA A 11 20.36 -3.31 25.84
C ALA A 11 18.93 -3.89 25.72
N THR A 12 17.99 -3.49 26.59
CA THR A 12 16.62 -4.05 26.66
C THR A 12 15.50 -2.99 26.60
N ALA A 13 15.78 -1.71 26.53
CA ALA A 13 14.74 -0.70 26.38
C ALA A 13 14.36 -0.57 24.90
N CYS A 14 13.04 -0.71 24.58
CA CYS A 14 12.54 -0.40 23.25
C CYS A 14 12.83 1.06 22.92
N PRO A 15 13.38 1.39 21.71
CA PRO A 15 13.61 2.78 21.34
C PRO A 15 12.29 3.52 21.16
N ASP A 16 12.32 4.86 21.29
CA ASP A 16 11.14 5.68 21.06
C ASP A 16 10.69 5.60 19.61
N ILE A 17 11.66 5.57 18.68
CA ILE A 17 11.38 5.53 17.25
C ILE A 17 12.21 4.47 16.52
N SER A 18 11.61 3.89 15.47
CA SER A 18 12.30 3.13 14.42
C SER A 18 12.17 3.85 13.10
N VAL A 19 13.27 4.12 12.41
CA VAL A 19 13.27 4.74 11.09
C VAL A 19 13.61 3.70 10.04
N VAL A 20 12.66 3.33 9.18
CA VAL A 20 12.83 2.35 8.10
C VAL A 20 13.11 3.08 6.79
N ILE A 21 14.25 2.81 6.19
CA ILE A 21 14.76 3.48 4.99
C ILE A 21 15.04 2.45 3.89
N PRO A 22 14.07 2.22 2.97
CA PRO A 22 14.33 1.42 1.78
C PRO A 22 15.18 2.20 0.79
N LEU A 23 16.17 1.54 0.19
CA LEU A 23 17.10 2.20 -0.73
C LEU A 23 17.52 1.29 -1.89
N LEU A 24 17.95 1.94 -3.00
CA LEU A 24 18.51 1.29 -4.16
C LEU A 24 19.45 2.26 -4.88
N ASN A 25 20.77 2.02 -4.79
CA ASN A 25 21.82 2.85 -5.37
C ASN A 25 21.78 4.31 -4.85
N GLU A 26 21.99 4.47 -3.55
CA GLU A 26 21.91 5.74 -2.83
C GLU A 26 23.15 5.96 -1.93
N ALA A 27 24.32 5.40 -2.32
CA ALA A 27 25.55 5.44 -1.52
C ALA A 27 25.96 6.87 -1.10
N GLU A 28 25.72 7.86 -1.97
CA GLU A 28 26.14 9.26 -1.74
C GLU A 28 25.26 9.99 -0.71
N SER A 29 23.98 9.60 -0.60
CA SER A 29 23.01 10.28 0.25
C SER A 29 22.95 9.74 1.68
N LEU A 30 23.31 8.46 1.89
CA LEU A 30 23.16 7.78 3.17
C LEU A 30 23.93 8.42 4.34
N PRO A 31 25.19 8.87 4.20
CA PRO A 31 25.91 9.49 5.32
C PRO A 31 25.23 10.77 5.79
N GLU A 32 24.85 11.66 4.87
CA GLU A 32 24.17 12.92 5.20
C GLU A 32 22.79 12.66 5.82
N LEU A 33 22.03 11.67 5.31
CA LEU A 33 20.74 11.29 5.87
C LEU A 33 20.86 10.78 7.31
N TYR A 34 21.85 9.91 7.56
CA TYR A 34 22.15 9.40 8.89
C TYR A 34 22.46 10.54 9.86
N GLU A 35 23.40 11.42 9.50
CA GLU A 35 23.79 12.55 10.33
C GLU A 35 22.61 13.46 10.69
N ARG A 36 21.73 13.76 9.73
CA ARG A 36 20.55 14.59 9.96
C ARG A 36 19.52 13.91 10.87
N ILE A 37 19.31 12.60 10.74
CA ILE A 37 18.40 11.84 11.62
C ILE A 37 18.95 11.86 13.04
N VAL A 38 20.23 11.53 13.23
CA VAL A 38 20.87 11.47 14.55
C VAL A 38 20.88 12.85 15.22
N ALA A 39 21.26 13.90 14.49
CA ALA A 39 21.26 15.25 15.02
C ALA A 39 19.88 15.68 15.51
N HIS A 40 18.84 15.45 14.72
CA HIS A 40 17.48 15.87 15.09
C HIS A 40 16.88 15.01 16.20
N THR A 41 17.11 13.71 16.22
CA THR A 41 16.65 12.84 17.31
C THR A 41 17.31 13.20 18.63
N ALA A 42 18.59 13.57 18.61
CA ALA A 42 19.28 14.08 19.79
C ALA A 42 18.72 15.43 20.27
N GLU A 43 18.39 16.35 19.35
CA GLU A 43 17.78 17.65 19.67
C GLU A 43 16.42 17.49 20.37
N VAL A 44 15.58 16.54 19.89
CA VAL A 44 14.24 16.30 20.47
C VAL A 44 14.26 15.29 21.63
N GLY A 45 15.43 14.72 21.96
CA GLY A 45 15.62 13.80 23.09
C GLY A 45 14.96 12.44 22.90
N LEU A 46 14.87 11.94 21.66
CA LEU A 46 14.28 10.64 21.33
C LEU A 46 15.38 9.57 21.12
N SER A 47 15.19 8.42 21.74
CA SER A 47 15.99 7.23 21.43
C SER A 47 15.52 6.63 20.09
N TYR A 48 16.46 6.13 19.29
CA TYR A 48 16.17 5.69 17.93
C TYR A 48 16.81 4.36 17.58
N GLU A 49 16.28 3.72 16.55
CA GLU A 49 16.96 2.75 15.70
C GLU A 49 16.72 3.12 14.24
N ILE A 50 17.72 2.88 13.39
CA ILE A 50 17.64 3.09 11.94
C ILE A 50 17.80 1.74 11.25
N ILE A 51 16.85 1.40 10.38
CA ILE A 51 16.85 0.15 9.64
C ILE A 51 16.95 0.47 8.16
N PHE A 52 18.16 0.36 7.61
CA PHE A 52 18.39 0.47 6.18
C PHE A 52 18.07 -0.85 5.49
N VAL A 53 17.23 -0.79 4.44
CA VAL A 53 16.89 -1.96 3.64
C VAL A 53 17.36 -1.75 2.21
N ASP A 54 18.50 -2.35 1.88
CA ASP A 54 19.11 -2.32 0.55
C ASP A 54 18.41 -3.30 -0.39
N ASP A 55 17.65 -2.76 -1.34
CA ASP A 55 16.87 -3.51 -2.33
C ASP A 55 17.74 -4.00 -3.51
N GLY A 56 18.92 -4.54 -3.20
CA GLY A 56 19.82 -5.14 -4.18
C GLY A 56 20.63 -4.10 -4.97
N SER A 57 21.20 -3.11 -4.30
CA SER A 57 22.07 -2.10 -4.90
C SER A 57 23.29 -2.71 -5.58
N SER A 58 23.70 -2.06 -6.65
CA SER A 58 24.90 -2.40 -7.43
C SER A 58 26.08 -1.45 -7.18
N ASP A 59 25.84 -0.37 -6.43
CA ASP A 59 26.83 0.61 -6.00
C ASP A 59 27.37 0.29 -4.58
N ASP A 60 28.10 1.24 -3.98
CA ASP A 60 28.70 1.10 -2.64
C ASP A 60 27.70 1.34 -1.49
N SER A 61 26.39 1.35 -1.75
CA SER A 61 25.37 1.59 -0.71
C SER A 61 25.50 0.63 0.48
N TRP A 62 25.72 -0.66 0.20
CA TRP A 62 25.87 -1.64 1.28
C TRP A 62 27.12 -1.41 2.14
N GLN A 63 28.26 -1.09 1.54
CA GLN A 63 29.49 -0.78 2.25
C GLN A 63 29.36 0.47 3.13
N VAL A 64 28.53 1.43 2.69
CA VAL A 64 28.19 2.60 3.52
C VAL A 64 27.38 2.16 4.75
N ILE A 65 26.37 1.33 4.57
CA ILE A 65 25.54 0.83 5.67
C ILE A 65 26.39 0.04 6.68
N GLU A 66 27.28 -0.84 6.21
CA GLU A 66 28.19 -1.59 7.09
C GLU A 66 29.07 -0.67 7.94
N ARG A 67 29.59 0.42 7.35
CA ARG A 67 30.39 1.42 8.09
C ARG A 67 29.57 2.15 9.15
N LEU A 68 28.34 2.57 8.82
CA LEU A 68 27.44 3.24 9.75
C LEU A 68 27.06 2.30 10.91
N ALA A 69 26.73 1.04 10.63
CA ALA A 69 26.41 0.05 11.65
C ALA A 69 27.59 -0.31 12.54
N ALA A 70 28.84 -0.21 12.04
CA ALA A 70 30.04 -0.39 12.85
C ALA A 70 30.30 0.80 13.81
N GLN A 71 29.81 2.00 13.46
CA GLN A 71 29.97 3.22 14.26
C GLN A 71 28.83 3.41 15.29
N ASP A 72 27.63 2.92 14.97
CA ASP A 72 26.43 3.13 15.78
C ASP A 72 25.62 1.81 15.88
N ALA A 73 25.54 1.27 17.09
CA ALA A 73 24.80 0.05 17.38
C ALA A 73 23.27 0.17 17.17
N ALA A 74 22.74 1.39 17.03
CA ALA A 74 21.34 1.63 16.69
C ALA A 74 21.06 1.53 15.18
N VAL A 75 22.11 1.38 14.35
CA VAL A 75 21.98 1.22 12.90
C VAL A 75 21.97 -0.26 12.53
N HIS A 76 20.95 -0.66 11.80
CA HIS A 76 20.77 -2.01 11.30
C HIS A 76 20.67 -2.01 9.77
N GLY A 77 21.27 -3.01 9.11
CA GLY A 77 21.25 -3.19 7.66
C GLY A 77 20.59 -4.51 7.26
N ILE A 78 19.77 -4.47 6.22
CA ILE A 78 19.21 -5.65 5.56
C ILE A 78 19.52 -5.52 4.08
N LYS A 79 20.14 -6.55 3.47
CA LYS A 79 20.48 -6.56 2.05
C LYS A 79 19.71 -7.66 1.31
N PHE A 80 19.00 -7.27 0.25
CA PHE A 80 18.39 -8.22 -0.65
C PHE A 80 19.37 -8.74 -1.70
N ARG A 81 19.18 -9.97 -2.15
CA ARG A 81 20.02 -10.55 -3.22
C ARG A 81 19.77 -9.95 -4.59
N ARG A 82 18.61 -9.34 -4.82
CA ARG A 82 18.20 -8.63 -6.03
C ARG A 82 17.13 -7.59 -5.69
N ASN A 83 16.82 -6.73 -6.63
CA ASN A 83 15.70 -5.80 -6.49
C ASN A 83 14.35 -6.57 -6.45
N TYR A 84 13.58 -6.34 -5.39
CA TYR A 84 12.23 -6.83 -5.16
C TYR A 84 11.20 -5.70 -5.10
N GLY A 85 11.64 -4.44 -4.99
CA GLY A 85 10.82 -3.25 -4.92
C GLY A 85 10.61 -2.69 -3.50
N LYS A 86 10.09 -1.47 -3.45
CA LYS A 86 9.97 -0.69 -2.20
C LYS A 86 9.05 -1.34 -1.17
N SER A 87 7.94 -1.97 -1.57
CA SER A 87 7.00 -2.58 -0.63
C SER A 87 7.59 -3.78 0.11
N PRO A 88 8.23 -4.77 -0.55
CA PRO A 88 8.96 -5.84 0.15
C PRO A 88 10.07 -5.31 1.07
N ALA A 89 10.78 -4.25 0.66
CA ALA A 89 11.80 -3.63 1.50
C ALA A 89 11.20 -3.03 2.78
N LEU A 90 10.11 -2.30 2.67
CA LEU A 90 9.38 -1.77 3.82
C LEU A 90 8.81 -2.89 4.70
N GLN A 91 8.19 -3.93 4.12
CA GLN A 91 7.67 -5.07 4.88
C GLN A 91 8.76 -5.76 5.69
N CYS A 92 9.92 -5.96 5.08
CA CYS A 92 11.06 -6.58 5.75
C CYS A 92 11.63 -5.69 6.87
N GLY A 93 11.65 -4.37 6.67
CA GLY A 93 12.00 -3.40 7.68
C GLY A 93 11.00 -3.37 8.83
N PHE A 94 9.70 -3.29 8.54
CA PHE A 94 8.63 -3.28 9.53
C PHE A 94 8.67 -4.49 10.48
N ALA A 95 8.93 -5.67 9.94
CA ALA A 95 9.05 -6.89 10.74
C ALA A 95 10.21 -6.85 11.76
N ARG A 96 11.11 -5.88 11.68
CA ARG A 96 12.28 -5.73 12.57
C ARG A 96 12.24 -4.51 13.45
N THR A 97 11.21 -3.67 13.31
CA THR A 97 11.04 -2.49 14.15
C THR A 97 10.69 -2.88 15.58
N ARG A 98 11.30 -2.16 16.53
CA ARG A 98 11.07 -2.30 17.98
C ARG A 98 10.57 -1.02 18.62
N GLY A 99 10.69 0.10 17.88
CA GLY A 99 10.31 1.42 18.38
C GLY A 99 8.80 1.57 18.57
N ARG A 100 8.42 2.42 19.51
CA ARG A 100 7.01 2.75 19.80
C ARG A 100 6.34 3.44 18.62
N VAL A 101 7.08 4.30 17.92
CA VAL A 101 6.64 4.97 16.69
C VAL A 101 7.58 4.57 15.56
N VAL A 102 7.01 4.12 14.45
CA VAL A 102 7.78 3.73 13.26
C VAL A 102 7.67 4.84 12.22
N PHE A 103 8.81 5.22 11.66
CA PHE A 103 8.89 6.15 10.55
C PHE A 103 9.31 5.43 9.28
N THR A 104 8.76 5.85 8.15
CA THR A 104 9.33 5.55 6.82
C THR A 104 9.88 6.83 6.22
N MET A 105 11.01 6.74 5.53
CA MET A 105 11.66 7.85 4.87
C MET A 105 12.38 7.37 3.61
N ASP A 106 12.40 8.20 2.55
CA ASP A 106 13.16 7.91 1.35
C ASP A 106 14.63 8.30 1.53
N ALA A 107 15.54 7.53 0.93
CA ALA A 107 16.99 7.74 1.10
C ALA A 107 17.55 8.93 0.30
N ASP A 108 16.75 9.58 -0.55
CA ASP A 108 17.20 10.55 -1.56
C ASP A 108 17.32 12.01 -1.07
N LEU A 109 17.26 12.22 0.27
CA LEU A 109 17.32 13.52 0.95
C LEU A 109 16.22 14.52 0.56
N GLN A 110 15.15 14.07 -0.09
CA GLN A 110 14.00 14.93 -0.40
C GLN A 110 13.05 15.10 0.79
N ASP A 111 13.02 14.13 1.70
CA ASP A 111 12.27 14.18 2.94
C ASP A 111 13.12 14.85 4.03
N ALA A 112 12.47 15.58 4.93
CA ALA A 112 13.13 16.33 6.00
C ALA A 112 13.06 15.56 7.34
N PRO A 113 14.19 15.02 7.87
CA PRO A 113 14.23 14.38 9.18
C PRO A 113 13.78 15.31 10.33
N GLU A 114 13.88 16.61 10.13
CA GLU A 114 13.47 17.65 11.07
C GLU A 114 11.97 17.64 11.40
N GLU A 115 11.17 16.95 10.59
CA GLU A 115 9.73 16.78 10.82
C GLU A 115 9.39 15.63 11.79
N ILE A 116 10.37 14.78 12.14
CA ILE A 116 10.18 13.61 13.02
C ILE A 116 9.54 14.01 14.35
N GLY A 117 10.06 15.07 15.00
CA GLY A 117 9.56 15.50 16.31
C GLY A 117 8.09 15.91 16.30
N GLY A 118 7.66 16.65 15.27
CA GLY A 118 6.25 17.04 15.08
C GLY A 118 5.33 15.85 14.86
N MET A 119 5.71 14.95 13.95
CA MET A 119 4.92 13.74 13.64
C MET A 119 4.88 12.76 14.82
N TYR A 120 5.98 12.64 15.58
CA TYR A 120 6.03 11.86 16.82
C TYR A 120 5.00 12.37 17.85
N ASN A 121 4.94 13.68 18.06
CA ASN A 121 3.98 14.31 18.97
C ASN A 121 2.53 14.02 18.55
N MET A 122 2.21 14.09 17.26
CA MET A 122 0.88 13.74 16.75
C MET A 122 0.50 12.29 17.07
N ILE A 123 1.43 11.33 16.93
CA ILE A 123 1.18 9.93 17.25
C ILE A 123 1.00 9.73 18.75
N VAL A 124 1.94 10.26 19.58
CA VAL A 124 2.03 9.92 21.01
C VAL A 124 1.05 10.74 21.84
N HIS A 125 0.94 12.04 21.58
CA HIS A 125 0.17 12.96 22.41
C HIS A 125 -1.22 13.26 21.85
N GLU A 126 -1.37 13.31 20.52
CA GLU A 126 -2.67 13.53 19.90
C GLU A 126 -3.37 12.22 19.56
N GLY A 127 -2.68 11.07 19.66
CA GLY A 127 -3.24 9.73 19.53
C GLY A 127 -3.62 9.38 18.08
N TYR A 128 -2.90 9.90 17.08
CA TYR A 128 -3.03 9.44 15.69
C TYR A 128 -2.46 8.03 15.55
N ASP A 129 -3.08 7.24 14.69
CA ASP A 129 -2.59 5.91 14.32
C ASP A 129 -1.52 6.01 13.23
N LEU A 130 -1.71 6.95 12.31
CA LEU A 130 -0.82 7.22 11.19
C LEU A 130 -0.83 8.71 10.87
N VAL A 131 0.36 9.27 10.62
CA VAL A 131 0.54 10.64 10.13
C VAL A 131 1.34 10.59 8.83
N SER A 132 0.81 11.16 7.74
CA SER A 132 1.51 11.27 6.47
C SER A 132 2.06 12.67 6.26
N GLY A 133 3.25 12.79 5.69
CA GLY A 133 3.74 14.06 5.23
C GLY A 133 2.92 14.59 4.03
N TRP A 134 2.73 15.89 3.97
CA TRP A 134 2.13 16.58 2.84
C TRP A 134 3.10 17.58 2.22
N LYS A 135 3.62 17.21 1.03
CA LYS A 135 4.49 18.09 0.23
C LYS A 135 3.65 19.17 -0.46
N LYS A 136 3.25 20.21 0.30
CA LYS A 136 2.37 21.28 -0.20
C LYS A 136 2.99 22.09 -1.33
N LYS A 137 4.30 22.38 -1.25
CA LYS A 137 5.09 22.95 -2.33
C LYS A 137 5.94 21.86 -2.95
N ARG A 138 5.70 21.55 -4.23
CA ARG A 138 6.47 20.56 -4.99
C ARG A 138 7.31 21.26 -6.03
N TYR A 139 8.55 20.86 -6.14
CA TYR A 139 9.47 21.32 -7.18
C TYR A 139 9.48 20.40 -8.42
N ASP A 140 8.53 19.47 -8.49
CA ASP A 140 8.38 18.54 -9.60
C ASP A 140 7.80 19.19 -10.86
N PRO A 141 8.19 18.76 -12.08
CA PRO A 141 7.64 19.25 -13.33
C PRO A 141 6.13 18.97 -13.45
N LEU A 142 5.42 19.79 -14.23
CA LEU A 142 3.96 19.70 -14.43
C LEU A 142 3.50 18.34 -14.95
N SER A 143 4.32 17.67 -15.76
CA SER A 143 4.07 16.31 -16.27
C SER A 143 3.92 15.25 -15.18
N LYS A 144 4.52 15.48 -13.99
CA LYS A 144 4.38 14.60 -12.81
C LYS A 144 3.26 15.06 -11.87
N THR A 145 3.02 16.39 -11.81
CA THR A 145 2.09 16.98 -10.84
C THR A 145 0.62 16.68 -11.18
N ILE A 146 0.23 16.75 -12.48
CA ILE A 146 -1.15 16.50 -12.91
C ILE A 146 -1.56 15.04 -12.67
N PRO A 147 -0.80 14.03 -13.12
CA PRO A 147 -1.12 12.62 -12.82
C PRO A 147 -1.19 12.34 -11.32
N THR A 148 -0.29 12.92 -10.52
CA THR A 148 -0.30 12.74 -9.07
C THR A 148 -1.55 13.32 -8.41
N LYS A 149 -2.02 14.49 -8.85
CA LYS A 149 -3.27 15.11 -8.33
C LYS A 149 -4.49 14.24 -8.64
N LEU A 150 -4.58 13.73 -9.86
CA LEU A 150 -5.68 12.84 -10.28
C LEU A 150 -5.65 11.53 -9.47
N PHE A 151 -4.47 10.92 -9.32
CA PHE A 151 -4.27 9.73 -8.50
C PHE A 151 -4.71 9.97 -7.05
N ASN A 152 -4.24 11.03 -6.41
CA ASN A 152 -4.61 11.35 -5.03
C ASN A 152 -6.11 11.63 -4.87
N ALA A 153 -6.77 12.27 -5.86
CA ALA A 153 -8.21 12.47 -5.84
C ALA A 153 -8.99 11.15 -5.89
N THR A 154 -8.56 10.23 -6.76
CA THR A 154 -9.16 8.90 -6.88
C THR A 154 -8.90 8.06 -5.62
N ALA A 155 -7.66 8.08 -5.10
CA ALA A 155 -7.29 7.39 -3.87
C ALA A 155 -8.12 7.87 -2.67
N ARG A 156 -8.35 9.18 -2.51
CA ARG A 156 -9.25 9.74 -1.49
C ARG A 156 -10.67 9.22 -1.61
N ARG A 157 -11.21 9.17 -2.83
CA ARG A 157 -12.58 8.71 -3.08
C ARG A 157 -12.74 7.22 -2.77
N VAL A 158 -11.77 6.42 -3.17
CA VAL A 158 -11.79 4.96 -2.97
C VAL A 158 -11.52 4.59 -1.51
N SER A 159 -10.53 5.22 -0.87
CA SER A 159 -10.18 4.96 0.53
C SER A 159 -11.16 5.56 1.52
N GLY A 160 -11.92 6.60 1.12
CA GLY A 160 -12.74 7.38 2.02
C GLY A 160 -11.96 8.15 3.09
N ILE A 161 -10.64 8.39 2.87
CA ILE A 161 -9.78 9.20 3.75
C ILE A 161 -9.78 10.62 3.19
N LYS A 162 -10.63 11.47 3.76
CA LYS A 162 -10.87 12.82 3.19
C LYS A 162 -9.76 13.83 3.47
N ASN A 163 -9.06 13.68 4.57
CA ASN A 163 -8.05 14.63 5.11
C ASN A 163 -6.64 14.35 4.61
N LEU A 164 -6.42 13.43 3.68
CA LEU A 164 -5.11 13.11 3.17
C LEU A 164 -4.96 13.67 1.75
N HIS A 165 -4.02 14.60 1.55
CA HIS A 165 -3.74 15.23 0.27
C HIS A 165 -2.65 14.51 -0.52
N ASP A 166 -1.71 13.86 0.17
CA ASP A 166 -0.57 13.18 -0.44
C ASP A 166 -0.39 11.74 0.04
N PHE A 167 -0.89 10.78 -0.75
CA PHE A 167 -0.70 9.35 -0.47
C PHE A 167 0.72 8.87 -0.77
N ASN A 168 1.45 9.58 -1.65
CA ASN A 168 2.75 9.17 -2.16
C ASN A 168 3.94 9.73 -1.36
N CYS A 169 3.73 10.52 -0.33
CA CYS A 169 4.83 11.01 0.49
C CYS A 169 5.59 9.83 1.12
N GLY A 170 6.93 9.83 1.02
CA GLY A 170 7.80 8.82 1.63
C GLY A 170 7.82 8.91 3.14
N LEU A 171 7.84 10.15 3.67
CA LEU A 171 7.84 10.42 5.08
C LEU A 171 6.46 10.18 5.70
N LYS A 172 6.38 9.17 6.54
CA LYS A 172 5.18 8.84 7.33
C LYS A 172 5.59 8.34 8.71
N ALA A 173 4.75 8.61 9.70
CA ALA A 173 4.86 8.09 11.06
C ALA A 173 3.68 7.18 11.37
N TYR A 174 3.93 6.10 12.10
CA TYR A 174 2.95 5.08 12.45
C TYR A 174 3.10 4.67 13.90
N ARG A 175 2.01 4.35 14.58
CA ARG A 175 2.08 3.50 15.77
C ARG A 175 2.66 2.14 15.37
N ALA A 176 3.48 1.54 16.20
CA ALA A 176 4.09 0.24 15.92
C ALA A 176 3.05 -0.83 15.54
N GLU A 177 1.91 -0.84 16.21
CA GLU A 177 0.79 -1.76 15.95
C GLU A 177 0.30 -1.70 14.50
N VAL A 178 0.30 -0.51 13.88
CA VAL A 178 -0.15 -0.31 12.49
C VAL A 178 0.73 -1.10 11.53
N VAL A 179 2.05 -0.93 11.62
CA VAL A 179 3.00 -1.57 10.70
C VAL A 179 3.06 -3.08 10.85
N HIS A 180 2.80 -3.59 12.07
CA HIS A 180 2.75 -5.01 12.35
C HIS A 180 1.40 -5.67 11.98
N SER A 181 0.36 -4.86 11.73
CA SER A 181 -0.99 -5.35 11.37
C SER A 181 -1.29 -5.29 9.89
N ILE A 182 -0.40 -4.70 9.07
CA ILE A 182 -0.57 -4.58 7.62
C ILE A 182 0.44 -5.43 6.89
N GLU A 183 0.06 -5.91 5.71
CA GLU A 183 0.93 -6.65 4.80
C GLU A 183 1.14 -5.86 3.52
N LEU A 184 2.40 -5.67 3.12
CA LEU A 184 2.80 -4.93 1.93
C LEU A 184 3.33 -5.88 0.86
N TYR A 185 2.70 -5.89 -0.30
CA TYR A 185 3.14 -6.61 -1.48
C TYR A 185 3.03 -5.72 -2.73
N ASN A 186 3.71 -6.08 -3.81
CA ASN A 186 3.74 -5.29 -5.05
C ASN A 186 4.03 -3.80 -4.79
N ASP A 187 3.23 -2.87 -5.32
CA ASP A 187 3.37 -1.42 -5.15
C ASP A 187 2.49 -0.84 -4.01
N MET A 188 2.12 -1.68 -3.01
CA MET A 188 1.20 -1.29 -1.93
C MET A 188 1.73 -0.23 -0.96
N HIS A 189 3.02 0.10 -0.99
CA HIS A 189 3.61 1.16 -0.16
C HIS A 189 2.91 2.52 -0.30
N ARG A 190 2.24 2.78 -1.43
CA ARG A 190 1.46 4.02 -1.66
C ARG A 190 0.13 4.02 -0.92
N TYR A 191 -0.37 2.84 -0.61
CA TYR A 191 -1.69 2.63 -0.04
C TYR A 191 -1.66 2.26 1.44
N ILE A 192 -0.52 2.43 2.11
CA ILE A 192 -0.40 2.15 3.55
C ILE A 192 -1.50 2.84 4.36
N PRO A 193 -1.88 4.11 4.12
CA PRO A 193 -2.99 4.73 4.85
C PRO A 193 -4.33 4.01 4.64
N TYR A 194 -4.56 3.48 3.44
CA TYR A 194 -5.76 2.70 3.15
C TYR A 194 -5.73 1.33 3.83
N LEU A 195 -4.59 0.64 3.81
CA LEU A 195 -4.39 -0.63 4.49
C LEU A 195 -4.55 -0.47 6.01
N ALA A 196 -3.96 0.57 6.60
CA ALA A 196 -4.11 0.90 8.01
C ALA A 196 -5.58 1.12 8.40
N LYS A 197 -6.32 1.92 7.63
CA LYS A 197 -7.75 2.13 7.84
C LYS A 197 -8.55 0.82 7.80
N ASN A 198 -8.24 -0.06 6.86
CA ASN A 198 -8.91 -1.34 6.71
C ASN A 198 -8.56 -2.33 7.84
N ALA A 199 -7.37 -2.18 8.42
CA ALA A 199 -6.94 -2.93 9.60
C ALA A 199 -7.56 -2.40 10.92
N GLY A 200 -8.37 -1.31 10.86
CA GLY A 200 -9.06 -0.73 12.01
C GLY A 200 -8.43 0.57 12.55
N PHE A 201 -7.30 0.99 12.01
CA PHE A 201 -6.61 2.22 12.43
C PHE A 201 -7.12 3.43 11.64
N ALA A 202 -8.16 4.08 12.18
CA ALA A 202 -8.93 5.09 11.44
C ALA A 202 -8.47 6.54 11.68
N LYS A 203 -7.70 6.81 12.75
CA LYS A 203 -7.26 8.16 13.09
C LYS A 203 -6.00 8.53 12.30
N ILE A 204 -6.20 8.89 11.03
CA ILE A 204 -5.13 9.23 10.08
C ILE A 204 -5.02 10.75 9.98
N GLY A 205 -3.82 11.27 10.20
CA GLY A 205 -3.48 12.69 10.12
C GLY A 205 -2.54 13.00 8.96
N GLU A 206 -2.32 14.30 8.74
CA GLU A 206 -1.38 14.80 7.76
C GLU A 206 -0.63 16.01 8.34
N GLN A 207 0.69 16.04 8.14
CA GLN A 207 1.54 17.19 8.50
C GLN A 207 2.14 17.78 7.24
N VAL A 208 2.08 19.12 7.11
CA VAL A 208 2.80 19.80 6.03
C VAL A 208 4.30 19.67 6.29
N VAL A 209 5.01 19.07 5.34
CA VAL A 209 6.44 18.81 5.47
C VAL A 209 7.23 19.61 4.43
N HIS A 210 8.47 19.95 4.80
CA HIS A 210 9.41 20.57 3.87
C HIS A 210 9.86 19.53 2.82
N HIS A 211 9.91 19.94 1.55
CA HIS A 211 10.38 19.10 0.46
C HIS A 211 11.58 19.77 -0.20
N ALA A 212 12.73 19.09 -0.14
CA ALA A 212 13.96 19.55 -0.80
C ALA A 212 14.03 19.04 -2.25
N PRO A 213 14.67 19.77 -3.18
CA PRO A 213 15.01 19.22 -4.48
C PRO A 213 16.02 18.06 -4.30
N ARG A 214 15.91 17.03 -5.15
CA ARG A 214 16.81 15.88 -5.13
C ARG A 214 18.24 16.36 -5.34
N LYS A 215 19.16 15.97 -4.44
CA LYS A 215 20.57 16.36 -4.47
C LYS A 215 21.42 15.38 -5.29
N TYR A 216 21.13 14.08 -5.22
CA TYR A 216 21.87 13.00 -5.86
C TYR A 216 20.98 12.11 -6.73
N GLY A 217 21.55 11.45 -7.75
CA GLY A 217 20.88 10.45 -8.58
C GLY A 217 19.85 10.98 -9.58
N HIS A 218 19.26 10.06 -10.36
CA HIS A 218 18.27 10.36 -11.40
C HIS A 218 16.90 9.72 -11.08
N SER A 219 15.83 10.46 -11.36
CA SER A 219 14.45 9.96 -11.17
C SER A 219 14.07 8.92 -12.22
N LYS A 220 13.73 7.70 -11.81
CA LYS A 220 13.28 6.59 -12.67
C LYS A 220 11.75 6.59 -12.89
N PHE A 221 11.11 7.77 -13.07
CA PHE A 221 9.67 7.88 -13.24
C PHE A 221 9.23 7.61 -14.69
N GLY A 222 8.45 6.54 -14.95
CA GLY A 222 7.83 6.21 -16.23
C GLY A 222 6.29 6.26 -16.17
N LEU A 223 5.62 6.34 -17.35
CA LEU A 223 4.15 6.31 -17.50
C LEU A 223 3.54 4.98 -17.03
N ASP A 224 4.26 3.88 -17.17
CA ASP A 224 3.85 2.53 -16.74
C ASP A 224 3.47 2.49 -15.25
N ARG A 225 4.18 3.26 -14.44
CA ARG A 225 3.92 3.38 -12.99
C ARG A 225 2.57 4.03 -12.67
N PHE A 226 2.06 4.87 -13.56
CA PHE A 226 0.77 5.51 -13.41
C PHE A 226 -0.37 4.52 -13.68
N PHE A 227 -0.29 3.75 -14.76
CA PHE A 227 -1.27 2.71 -15.08
C PHE A 227 -1.28 1.61 -14.02
N ASN A 228 -0.11 1.14 -13.59
CA ASN A 228 0.00 0.15 -12.53
C ASN A 228 -0.64 0.65 -11.22
N GLY A 229 -0.42 1.93 -10.86
CA GLY A 229 -1.05 2.52 -9.68
C GLY A 229 -2.58 2.52 -9.72
N TYR A 230 -3.20 2.72 -10.90
CA TYR A 230 -4.66 2.59 -11.04
C TYR A 230 -5.15 1.16 -10.91
N LEU A 231 -4.44 0.21 -11.51
CA LEU A 231 -4.78 -1.22 -11.40
C LEU A 231 -4.65 -1.71 -9.95
N ASP A 232 -3.61 -1.28 -9.26
CA ASP A 232 -3.42 -1.57 -7.84
C ASP A 232 -4.56 -1.01 -6.98
N LEU A 233 -4.97 0.24 -7.24
CA LEU A 233 -6.09 0.86 -6.54
C LEU A 233 -7.42 0.12 -6.78
N LEU A 234 -7.66 -0.30 -8.01
CA LEU A 234 -8.83 -1.11 -8.37
C LEU A 234 -8.79 -2.47 -7.66
N THR A 235 -7.64 -3.11 -7.67
CA THR A 235 -7.41 -4.40 -6.99
C THR A 235 -7.65 -4.27 -5.49
N LEU A 236 -7.11 -3.24 -4.85
CA LEU A 236 -7.33 -2.97 -3.43
C LEU A 236 -8.80 -2.73 -3.11
N TRP A 237 -9.47 -1.88 -3.90
CA TRP A 237 -10.89 -1.61 -3.73
C TRP A 237 -11.72 -2.89 -3.85
N PHE A 238 -11.43 -3.69 -4.88
CA PHE A 238 -12.14 -4.95 -5.12
C PHE A 238 -11.88 -5.95 -3.99
N THR A 239 -10.63 -6.17 -3.63
CA THR A 239 -10.23 -7.12 -2.58
C THR A 239 -10.80 -6.72 -1.22
N HIS A 240 -10.76 -5.42 -0.89
CA HIS A 240 -11.36 -4.96 0.37
C HIS A 240 -12.89 -5.12 0.39
N ARG A 241 -13.56 -4.79 -0.72
CA ARG A 241 -15.03 -4.81 -0.79
C ARG A 241 -15.59 -6.24 -0.90
N PHE A 242 -14.93 -7.08 -1.69
CA PHE A 242 -15.43 -8.39 -2.09
C PHE A 242 -14.48 -9.55 -1.76
N GLY A 243 -13.25 -9.30 -1.32
CA GLY A 243 -12.24 -10.33 -1.09
C GLY A 243 -12.67 -11.40 -0.08
N ARG A 244 -13.43 -11.02 0.96
CA ARG A 244 -14.00 -11.98 1.92
C ARG A 244 -15.30 -12.64 1.45
N LYS A 245 -15.95 -12.11 0.40
CA LYS A 245 -17.24 -12.58 -0.12
C LYS A 245 -17.30 -12.42 -1.65
N PRO A 246 -16.41 -13.04 -2.43
CA PRO A 246 -16.35 -12.88 -3.87
C PRO A 246 -17.63 -13.37 -4.56
N MET A 247 -18.31 -14.36 -3.98
CA MET A 247 -19.59 -14.86 -4.49
C MET A 247 -20.68 -13.78 -4.51
N HIS A 248 -20.67 -12.80 -3.61
CA HIS A 248 -21.65 -11.71 -3.64
C HIS A 248 -21.53 -10.82 -4.87
N PHE A 249 -20.33 -10.62 -5.39
CA PHE A 249 -20.12 -9.84 -6.61
C PHE A 249 -20.32 -10.68 -7.88
N PHE A 250 -19.52 -11.71 -8.04
CA PHE A 250 -19.55 -12.53 -9.26
C PHE A 250 -20.82 -13.33 -9.40
N GLY A 251 -21.34 -13.88 -8.30
CA GLY A 251 -22.60 -14.63 -8.29
C GLY A 251 -23.80 -13.76 -8.65
N PHE A 252 -23.88 -12.53 -8.10
CA PHE A 252 -24.96 -11.61 -8.43
C PHE A 252 -24.95 -11.23 -9.92
N TRP A 253 -23.81 -10.72 -10.41
CA TRP A 253 -23.70 -10.31 -11.82
C TRP A 253 -23.80 -11.49 -12.79
N GLY A 254 -23.26 -12.65 -12.41
CA GLY A 254 -23.38 -13.87 -13.21
C GLY A 254 -24.82 -14.35 -13.32
N SER A 255 -25.56 -14.40 -12.20
CA SER A 255 -26.98 -14.78 -12.22
C SER A 255 -27.83 -13.77 -12.99
N LEU A 256 -27.57 -12.47 -12.83
CA LEU A 256 -28.28 -11.43 -13.57
C LEU A 256 -28.06 -11.54 -15.09
N MET A 257 -26.81 -11.69 -15.53
CA MET A 257 -26.48 -11.85 -16.95
C MET A 257 -27.10 -13.12 -17.54
N PHE A 258 -27.06 -14.24 -16.78
CA PHE A 258 -27.70 -15.48 -17.20
C PHE A 258 -29.20 -15.28 -17.36
N LEU A 259 -29.87 -14.67 -16.38
CA LEU A 259 -31.32 -14.44 -16.40
C LEU A 259 -31.72 -13.53 -17.59
N VAL A 260 -31.01 -12.44 -17.81
CA VAL A 260 -31.26 -11.52 -18.94
C VAL A 260 -31.08 -12.24 -20.27
N GLY A 261 -29.99 -13.01 -20.43
CA GLY A 261 -29.75 -13.80 -21.62
C GLY A 261 -30.83 -14.88 -21.85
N PHE A 262 -31.26 -15.55 -20.78
CA PHE A 262 -32.30 -16.56 -20.81
C PHE A 262 -33.66 -15.97 -21.21
N ILE A 263 -34.06 -14.85 -20.63
CA ILE A 263 -35.30 -14.14 -20.99
C ILE A 263 -35.23 -13.69 -22.48
N ALA A 264 -34.11 -13.11 -22.90
CA ALA A 264 -33.93 -12.70 -24.29
C ALA A 264 -34.04 -13.89 -25.27
N LEU A 265 -33.48 -15.04 -24.88
CA LEU A 265 -33.61 -16.27 -25.68
C LEU A 265 -35.07 -16.74 -25.80
N ILE A 266 -35.80 -16.74 -24.66
CA ILE A 266 -37.24 -17.08 -24.63
C ILE A 266 -38.02 -16.14 -25.55
N VAL A 267 -37.76 -14.85 -25.53
CA VAL A 267 -38.41 -13.87 -26.41
C VAL A 267 -38.13 -14.18 -27.88
N VAL A 268 -36.89 -14.45 -28.26
CA VAL A 268 -36.54 -14.80 -29.64
C VAL A 268 -37.24 -16.09 -30.09
N LEU A 269 -37.29 -17.10 -29.22
CA LEU A 269 -37.97 -18.37 -29.51
C LEU A 269 -39.50 -18.20 -29.62
N SER A 270 -40.11 -17.38 -28.75
CA SER A 270 -41.55 -17.11 -28.74
C SER A 270 -42.01 -16.41 -30.04
N PHE A 271 -41.22 -15.46 -30.54
CA PHE A 271 -41.48 -14.85 -31.85
C PHE A 271 -41.41 -15.87 -32.99
N LYS A 272 -40.45 -16.79 -32.99
CA LYS A 272 -40.38 -17.86 -33.96
C LYS A 272 -41.57 -18.81 -33.88
N LEU A 273 -41.92 -19.22 -32.68
CA LEU A 273 -43.07 -20.12 -32.45
C LEU A 273 -44.37 -19.47 -32.90
N SER A 274 -44.60 -18.20 -32.57
CA SER A 274 -45.77 -17.44 -32.99
C SER A 274 -45.88 -17.35 -34.51
N ALA A 275 -44.79 -17.10 -35.23
CA ALA A 275 -44.72 -17.06 -36.68
C ALA A 275 -45.04 -18.45 -37.29
N LEU A 276 -44.56 -19.51 -36.69
CA LEU A 276 -44.82 -20.90 -37.13
C LEU A 276 -46.31 -21.25 -36.98
N ILE A 277 -46.93 -20.89 -35.85
CA ILE A 277 -48.37 -21.11 -35.60
C ILE A 277 -49.24 -20.31 -36.57
N SER A 278 -48.81 -19.08 -36.90
CA SER A 278 -49.53 -18.16 -37.82
C SER A 278 -49.27 -18.48 -39.30
N GLY A 279 -48.45 -19.48 -39.64
CA GLY A 279 -48.13 -19.82 -41.01
C GLY A 279 -47.32 -18.76 -41.79
N THR A 280 -46.73 -17.78 -41.07
CA THR A 280 -45.97 -16.70 -41.69
C THR A 280 -44.49 -17.09 -41.86
N PRO A 281 -43.86 -16.76 -43.03
CA PRO A 281 -42.44 -17.05 -43.20
C PRO A 281 -41.60 -16.21 -42.22
N ALA A 282 -40.80 -16.90 -41.41
CA ALA A 282 -39.91 -16.25 -40.44
C ALA A 282 -38.48 -16.79 -40.62
N PRO A 283 -37.47 -15.90 -40.52
CA PRO A 283 -36.06 -16.29 -40.63
C PRO A 283 -35.70 -17.32 -39.57
N LEU A 284 -34.59 -18.04 -39.77
CA LEU A 284 -34.09 -18.98 -38.77
C LEU A 284 -33.71 -18.21 -37.49
N VAL A 285 -33.83 -18.86 -36.33
CA VAL A 285 -33.42 -18.30 -35.06
C VAL A 285 -31.93 -17.92 -35.08
N THR A 286 -31.13 -18.74 -35.76
CA THR A 286 -29.69 -18.55 -35.96
C THR A 286 -29.34 -17.36 -36.84
N ASP A 287 -30.28 -16.87 -37.69
CA ASP A 287 -30.03 -15.70 -38.55
C ASP A 287 -30.21 -14.39 -37.76
N ARG A 288 -30.66 -14.46 -36.48
CA ARG A 288 -30.88 -13.30 -35.63
C ARG A 288 -29.69 -13.06 -34.72
N VAL A 289 -29.11 -11.88 -34.80
CA VAL A 289 -27.99 -11.45 -33.95
C VAL A 289 -28.33 -11.58 -32.45
N TYR A 290 -29.57 -11.28 -32.05
CA TYR A 290 -30.04 -11.39 -30.68
C TYR A 290 -29.94 -12.80 -30.08
N PHE A 291 -30.04 -13.85 -30.91
CA PHE A 291 -29.83 -15.22 -30.46
C PHE A 291 -28.43 -15.44 -29.95
N TYR A 292 -27.40 -14.96 -30.68
CA TYR A 292 -26.01 -15.10 -30.28
C TYR A 292 -25.66 -14.23 -29.06
N ILE A 293 -26.23 -13.01 -28.99
CA ILE A 293 -26.07 -12.13 -27.82
C ILE A 293 -26.67 -12.80 -26.58
N SER A 294 -27.84 -13.42 -26.69
CA SER A 294 -28.48 -14.12 -25.56
C SER A 294 -27.66 -15.30 -25.10
N LEU A 295 -27.14 -16.10 -26.04
CA LEU A 295 -26.28 -17.25 -25.74
C LEU A 295 -24.97 -16.81 -25.08
N ALA A 296 -24.31 -15.78 -25.62
CA ALA A 296 -23.10 -15.23 -25.08
C ALA A 296 -23.32 -14.71 -23.64
N ALA A 297 -24.42 -13.98 -23.38
CA ALA A 297 -24.78 -13.51 -22.05
C ALA A 297 -24.97 -14.65 -21.04
N MET A 298 -25.63 -15.74 -21.46
CA MET A 298 -25.81 -16.91 -20.61
C MET A 298 -24.47 -17.58 -20.28
N ILE A 299 -23.59 -17.78 -21.30
CA ILE A 299 -22.28 -18.40 -21.11
C ILE A 299 -21.43 -17.55 -20.15
N ILE A 300 -21.35 -16.23 -20.39
CA ILE A 300 -20.60 -15.31 -19.53
C ILE A 300 -21.20 -15.32 -18.12
N GLY A 301 -22.52 -15.37 -18.00
CA GLY A 301 -23.21 -15.45 -16.72
C GLY A 301 -22.79 -16.67 -15.89
N VAL A 302 -22.75 -17.84 -16.51
CA VAL A 302 -22.29 -19.09 -15.88
C VAL A 302 -20.81 -19.00 -15.51
N GLN A 303 -19.96 -18.44 -16.39
CA GLN A 303 -18.52 -18.27 -16.11
C GLN A 303 -18.27 -17.35 -14.90
N LEU A 304 -18.97 -16.22 -14.82
CA LEU A 304 -18.89 -15.33 -13.68
C LEU A 304 -19.34 -16.01 -12.38
N PHE A 305 -20.45 -16.75 -12.43
CA PHE A 305 -20.93 -17.50 -11.27
C PHE A 305 -19.90 -18.52 -10.78
N CYS A 306 -19.31 -19.31 -11.70
CA CYS A 306 -18.25 -20.26 -11.37
C CYS A 306 -16.98 -19.56 -10.82
N ALA A 307 -16.60 -18.41 -11.38
CA ALA A 307 -15.50 -17.61 -10.87
C ALA A 307 -15.75 -17.15 -9.41
N GLY A 308 -16.98 -16.73 -9.10
CA GLY A 308 -17.39 -16.39 -7.74
C GLY A 308 -17.27 -17.56 -6.77
N PHE A 309 -17.69 -18.74 -7.20
CA PHE A 309 -17.61 -19.96 -6.39
C PHE A 309 -16.17 -20.38 -6.14
N ILE A 310 -15.29 -20.32 -7.17
CA ILE A 310 -13.86 -20.59 -7.03
C ILE A 310 -13.22 -19.58 -6.08
N GLY A 311 -13.52 -18.29 -6.23
CA GLY A 311 -13.03 -17.25 -5.32
C GLY A 311 -13.43 -17.49 -3.86
N GLU A 312 -14.69 -17.90 -3.62
CA GLU A 312 -15.16 -18.25 -2.28
C GLU A 312 -14.42 -19.45 -1.69
N MET A 313 -14.15 -20.48 -2.51
CA MET A 313 -13.37 -21.66 -2.08
C MET A 313 -11.93 -21.30 -1.73
N ILE A 314 -11.28 -20.41 -2.49
CA ILE A 314 -9.92 -19.92 -2.22
C ILE A 314 -9.91 -19.17 -0.89
N THR A 315 -10.84 -18.23 -0.71
CA THR A 315 -10.95 -17.43 0.52
C THR A 315 -11.20 -18.29 1.76
N ARG A 316 -11.95 -19.39 1.64
CA ARG A 316 -12.19 -20.33 2.76
C ARG A 316 -10.95 -21.13 3.15
N ARG A 317 -9.98 -21.28 2.26
CA ARG A 317 -8.72 -22.01 2.50
C ARG A 317 -7.58 -21.12 2.98
N ASP A 318 -7.79 -19.80 3.05
CA ASP A 318 -6.78 -18.86 3.55
C ASP A 318 -6.54 -19.10 5.05
N PRO A 319 -5.32 -19.48 5.48
CA PRO A 319 -4.99 -19.67 6.88
C PRO A 319 -5.15 -18.40 7.73
N ASN A 320 -5.03 -17.23 7.09
CA ASN A 320 -5.11 -15.93 7.76
C ASN A 320 -6.54 -15.36 7.79
N ARG A 321 -7.54 -16.13 7.35
CA ARG A 321 -8.93 -15.67 7.27
C ARG A 321 -9.49 -15.19 8.61
N ASP A 322 -9.15 -15.90 9.67
CA ASP A 322 -9.66 -15.67 11.03
C ASP A 322 -8.66 -14.89 11.90
N ASN A 323 -7.64 -14.28 11.28
CA ASN A 323 -6.71 -13.40 11.96
C ASN A 323 -7.36 -12.02 12.12
N TYR A 324 -7.82 -11.72 13.33
CA TYR A 324 -8.49 -10.47 13.69
C TYR A 324 -7.55 -9.58 14.49
N ASN A 325 -7.49 -8.29 14.15
CA ASN A 325 -6.81 -7.29 14.98
C ASN A 325 -7.69 -6.98 16.19
N ILE A 326 -7.36 -7.56 17.34
CA ILE A 326 -8.08 -7.36 18.60
C ILE A 326 -7.62 -6.04 19.22
N ALA A 327 -8.56 -5.13 19.48
CA ALA A 327 -8.24 -3.82 20.08
C ALA A 327 -8.14 -3.88 21.60
N ALA A 328 -8.88 -4.77 22.26
CA ALA A 328 -8.82 -5.00 23.70
C ALA A 328 -9.36 -6.39 24.05
N GLU A 329 -8.81 -6.98 25.09
CA GLU A 329 -9.23 -8.26 25.68
C GLU A 329 -9.35 -8.06 27.18
N LEU A 330 -10.41 -8.61 27.85
CA LEU A 330 -10.67 -8.48 29.29
C LEU A 330 -10.60 -9.84 29.95
#